data_39f6c40beb942fe5666e5f99641e4251
#
_entry.id   39f6c40beb942fe5666e5f99641e4251
#
_cell.length_a   1.000
_cell.length_b   1.000
_cell.length_c   1.000
_cell.angle_alpha   90.00
_cell.angle_beta   90.00
_cell.angle_gamma   90.00
#
_symmetry.space_group_name_H-M   'P 1'
#
loop_
_entity.id
_entity.type
_entity.pdbx_description
1 polymer ?
#
loop_
_entity_poly.entity_id
_entity_poly.type
_entity_poly.pdbx_seq_one_letter_code
_entity_poly.pdbx_strand_id
1 'polypeptide(L)'
;DTPKADIVVDAIFGIGLERPLKDEFLDAAMWFNERRALHVSLDIPSGLNSETGTLVGDRAGCKADATISFLSGKVGLFTGLGPDACGRVKMDNLGISIPLTKISLLEVKDFKHVCAPRLKNTSKADYGRLGIIGGGKGTVGAALIAARSGLYMGAGRVYVELLEEDMKLDPFCPELMFP
;
A
#
# COMPACT_ATOMS: atom_id res chain seq x y z
N ASP A 1 -29.69 -19.53 18.30
CA ASP A 1 -28.75 -18.84 19.24
C ASP A 1 -27.32 -19.21 18.86
N THR A 2 -26.61 -18.27 18.28
CA THR A 2 -25.20 -18.48 17.99
C THR A 2 -24.37 -18.24 19.25
N PRO A 3 -23.46 -19.15 19.63
CA PRO A 3 -22.65 -18.98 20.83
C PRO A 3 -21.84 -17.69 20.77
N LYS A 4 -21.67 -17.04 21.90
CA LYS A 4 -20.73 -15.91 22.02
C LYS A 4 -19.32 -16.44 21.79
N ALA A 5 -18.60 -15.81 20.89
CA ALA A 5 -17.22 -16.13 20.59
C ALA A 5 -16.37 -14.88 20.77
N ASP A 6 -15.18 -15.03 21.32
CA ASP A 6 -14.19 -13.96 21.45
C ASP A 6 -13.41 -13.77 20.13
N ILE A 7 -13.31 -14.83 19.35
CA ILE A 7 -12.65 -14.87 18.04
C ILE A 7 -13.58 -15.58 17.05
N VAL A 8 -13.72 -14.99 15.88
CA VAL A 8 -14.40 -15.62 14.73
C VAL A 8 -13.40 -15.74 13.59
N VAL A 9 -13.36 -16.92 12.97
CA VAL A 9 -12.39 -17.23 11.93
C VAL A 9 -13.11 -17.40 10.60
N ASP A 10 -12.70 -16.62 9.60
CA ASP A 10 -13.06 -16.80 8.20
C ASP A 10 -12.07 -17.78 7.55
N ALA A 11 -12.57 -18.96 7.23
CA ALA A 11 -11.86 -20.01 6.52
C ALA A 11 -12.72 -20.57 5.36
N ILE A 12 -13.57 -19.71 4.77
CA ILE A 12 -14.56 -20.12 3.77
C ILE A 12 -13.90 -20.28 2.41
N PHE A 13 -13.19 -19.25 1.93
CA PHE A 13 -12.50 -19.24 0.65
C PHE A 13 -11.10 -18.62 0.78
N GLY A 14 -10.15 -19.17 -0.01
CA GLY A 14 -8.80 -18.62 -0.21
C GLY A 14 -8.63 -18.06 -1.63
N ILE A 15 -7.42 -18.25 -2.18
CA ILE A 15 -6.99 -17.70 -3.48
C ILE A 15 -7.81 -18.18 -4.70
N GLY A 16 -8.55 -19.27 -4.59
CA GLY A 16 -9.31 -19.87 -5.70
C GLY A 16 -10.71 -19.30 -5.93
N LEU A 17 -11.06 -18.18 -5.28
CA LEU A 17 -12.39 -17.60 -5.44
C LEU A 17 -12.48 -16.80 -6.74
N GLU A 18 -13.21 -17.33 -7.73
CA GLU A 18 -13.43 -16.70 -9.04
C GLU A 18 -14.87 -16.18 -9.24
N ARG A 19 -15.78 -16.50 -8.34
CA ARG A 19 -17.20 -16.13 -8.43
C ARG A 19 -17.62 -15.33 -7.19
N PRO A 20 -18.58 -14.39 -7.33
CA PRO A 20 -19.14 -13.67 -6.20
C PRO A 20 -19.66 -14.62 -5.12
N LEU A 21 -19.53 -14.23 -3.87
CA LEU A 21 -20.19 -14.92 -2.77
C LEU A 21 -21.72 -14.87 -3.00
N LYS A 22 -22.39 -16.01 -2.85
CA LYS A 22 -23.83 -16.15 -3.01
C LYS A 22 -24.40 -16.99 -1.89
N ASP A 23 -25.72 -16.83 -1.71
CA ASP A 23 -26.53 -17.65 -0.83
C ASP A 23 -25.87 -17.77 0.57
N GLU A 24 -25.75 -18.95 1.10
CA GLU A 24 -25.21 -19.21 2.44
C GLU A 24 -23.78 -18.67 2.67
N PHE A 25 -22.96 -18.56 1.64
CA PHE A 25 -21.61 -18.02 1.77
C PHE A 25 -21.61 -16.49 1.92
N LEU A 26 -22.54 -15.83 1.24
CA LEU A 26 -22.74 -14.39 1.44
C LEU A 26 -23.30 -14.11 2.83
N ASP A 27 -24.29 -14.90 3.25
CA ASP A 27 -24.88 -14.80 4.59
C ASP A 27 -23.83 -15.05 5.67
N ALA A 28 -22.95 -16.04 5.47
CA ALA A 28 -21.84 -16.32 6.38
C ALA A 28 -20.84 -15.15 6.48
N ALA A 29 -20.50 -14.51 5.36
CA ALA A 29 -19.61 -13.35 5.34
C ALA A 29 -20.26 -12.13 6.03
N MET A 30 -21.53 -11.89 5.79
CA MET A 30 -22.29 -10.85 6.50
C MET A 30 -22.37 -11.13 7.99
N TRP A 31 -22.70 -12.36 8.36
CA TRP A 31 -22.72 -12.80 9.76
C TRP A 31 -21.36 -12.64 10.42
N PHE A 32 -20.25 -12.99 9.76
CA PHE A 32 -18.90 -12.78 10.23
C PHE A 32 -18.66 -11.30 10.56
N ASN A 33 -18.97 -10.39 9.65
CA ASN A 33 -18.74 -8.96 9.80
C ASN A 33 -19.56 -8.31 10.94
N GLU A 34 -20.72 -8.88 11.29
CA GLU A 34 -21.62 -8.35 12.31
C GLU A 34 -21.26 -8.79 13.73
N ARG A 35 -20.36 -9.73 13.90
CA ARG A 35 -20.00 -10.25 15.24
C ARG A 35 -19.18 -9.24 16.04
N ARG A 36 -19.45 -9.18 17.33
CA ARG A 36 -18.59 -8.46 18.29
C ARG A 36 -17.51 -9.41 18.79
N ALA A 37 -16.50 -9.65 17.99
CA ALA A 37 -15.41 -10.58 18.26
C ALA A 37 -14.16 -10.09 17.54
N LEU A 38 -13.00 -10.67 17.82
CA LEU A 38 -11.82 -10.51 16.99
C LEU A 38 -12.01 -11.31 15.68
N HIS A 39 -11.93 -10.63 14.55
CA HIS A 39 -12.09 -11.24 13.23
C HIS A 39 -10.74 -11.64 12.65
N VAL A 40 -10.59 -12.91 12.33
CA VAL A 40 -9.36 -13.44 11.72
C VAL A 40 -9.70 -14.14 10.42
N SER A 41 -9.07 -13.74 9.30
CA SER A 41 -9.18 -14.47 8.03
C SER A 41 -7.94 -15.32 7.79
N LEU A 42 -8.17 -16.51 7.24
CA LEU A 42 -7.12 -17.42 6.80
C LEU A 42 -6.88 -17.24 5.31
N ASP A 43 -5.62 -17.12 4.94
CA ASP A 43 -5.09 -16.92 3.60
C ASP A 43 -5.41 -15.54 2.99
N ILE A 44 -6.68 -15.24 2.76
CA ILE A 44 -7.21 -13.96 2.30
C ILE A 44 -8.68 -13.84 2.74
N PRO A 45 -9.17 -12.65 3.11
CA PRO A 45 -10.59 -12.48 3.44
C PRO A 45 -11.50 -12.96 2.31
N SER A 46 -12.48 -13.79 2.66
CA SER A 46 -13.40 -14.38 1.68
C SER A 46 -14.19 -13.30 0.95
N GLY A 47 -14.22 -13.37 -0.36
CA GLY A 47 -14.80 -12.35 -1.24
C GLY A 47 -13.78 -11.39 -1.85
N LEU A 48 -12.55 -11.34 -1.37
CA LEU A 48 -11.49 -10.50 -1.91
C LEU A 48 -10.69 -11.26 -2.98
N ASN A 49 -10.42 -10.62 -4.11
CA ASN A 49 -9.57 -11.18 -5.16
C ASN A 49 -8.09 -11.08 -4.76
N SER A 50 -7.39 -12.21 -4.81
CA SER A 50 -6.01 -12.32 -4.34
C SER A 50 -4.97 -11.61 -5.21
N GLU A 51 -5.29 -11.28 -6.46
CA GLU A 51 -4.37 -10.61 -7.39
C GLU A 51 -4.60 -9.10 -7.44
N THR A 52 -5.87 -8.66 -7.32
CA THR A 52 -6.23 -7.25 -7.54
C THR A 52 -6.62 -6.51 -6.26
N GLY A 53 -7.02 -7.21 -5.20
CA GLY A 53 -7.57 -6.61 -3.99
C GLY A 53 -8.96 -5.99 -4.19
N THR A 54 -9.66 -6.33 -5.25
CA THR A 54 -11.06 -5.94 -5.45
C THR A 54 -12.00 -7.01 -4.91
N LEU A 55 -13.25 -6.67 -4.65
CA LEU A 55 -14.26 -7.69 -4.39
C LEU A 55 -14.51 -8.53 -5.65
N VAL A 56 -14.69 -9.83 -5.46
CA VAL A 56 -15.12 -10.73 -6.52
C VAL A 56 -16.64 -10.52 -6.72
N GLY A 57 -16.97 -9.63 -7.65
CA GLY A 57 -18.33 -9.12 -7.86
C GLY A 57 -18.66 -7.90 -7.00
N ASP A 58 -19.92 -7.45 -7.06
CA ASP A 58 -20.37 -6.19 -6.43
C ASP A 58 -20.93 -6.39 -5.01
N ARG A 59 -20.67 -7.55 -4.39
CA ARG A 59 -21.24 -7.93 -3.09
C ARG A 59 -20.20 -7.81 -1.97
N ALA A 60 -20.67 -8.02 -0.75
CA ALA A 60 -19.82 -7.95 0.42
C ALA A 60 -18.81 -9.12 0.48
N GLY A 61 -17.67 -8.87 1.12
CA GLY A 61 -16.70 -9.86 1.56
C GLY A 61 -16.43 -9.76 3.05
N CYS A 62 -15.67 -10.68 3.61
CA CYS A 62 -15.23 -10.64 4.99
C CYS A 62 -14.27 -9.46 5.23
N LYS A 63 -14.38 -8.85 6.41
CA LYS A 63 -13.44 -7.83 6.91
C LYS A 63 -12.81 -8.33 8.19
N ALA A 64 -11.51 -8.51 8.18
CA ALA A 64 -10.76 -9.05 9.29
C ALA A 64 -9.95 -7.97 10.03
N ASP A 65 -9.75 -8.17 11.34
CA ASP A 65 -8.79 -7.40 12.14
C ASP A 65 -7.37 -7.91 11.90
N ALA A 66 -7.25 -9.20 11.55
CA ALA A 66 -5.99 -9.81 11.18
C ALA A 66 -6.19 -10.89 10.11
N THR A 67 -5.21 -11.02 9.21
CA THR A 67 -5.17 -12.08 8.20
C THR A 67 -3.87 -12.86 8.32
N ILE A 68 -3.96 -14.19 8.39
CA ILE A 68 -2.81 -15.10 8.33
C ILE A 68 -2.74 -15.66 6.92
N SER A 69 -1.80 -15.15 6.12
CA SER A 69 -1.61 -15.57 4.74
C SER A 69 -0.55 -16.65 4.65
N PHE A 70 -0.83 -17.70 3.89
CA PHE A 70 0.03 -18.87 3.79
C PHE A 70 0.98 -18.79 2.61
N LEU A 71 2.17 -19.38 2.78
CA LEU A 71 3.27 -19.46 1.82
C LEU A 71 3.85 -18.07 1.49
N SER A 72 3.15 -17.25 0.73
CA SER A 72 3.59 -15.91 0.33
C SER A 72 2.45 -14.88 0.43
N GLY A 73 2.81 -13.60 0.51
CA GLY A 73 1.82 -12.52 0.43
C GLY A 73 1.15 -12.50 -0.94
N LYS A 74 -0.16 -12.29 -0.95
CA LYS A 74 -0.95 -12.08 -2.17
C LYS A 74 -0.99 -10.58 -2.48
N VAL A 75 -0.89 -10.22 -3.74
CA VAL A 75 -0.94 -8.80 -4.17
C VAL A 75 -2.21 -8.13 -3.66
N GLY A 76 -3.34 -8.83 -3.74
CA GLY A 76 -4.63 -8.33 -3.31
C GLY A 76 -4.76 -7.98 -1.81
N LEU A 77 -3.86 -8.49 -0.94
CA LEU A 77 -3.82 -8.08 0.46
C LEU A 77 -3.31 -6.65 0.66
N PHE A 78 -2.52 -6.15 -0.30
CA PHE A 78 -1.80 -4.87 -0.24
C PHE A 78 -2.26 -3.85 -1.28
N THR A 79 -3.24 -4.20 -2.09
CA THR A 79 -3.78 -3.36 -3.17
C THR A 79 -5.31 -3.26 -3.08
N GLY A 80 -5.90 -2.30 -3.78
CA GLY A 80 -7.33 -2.12 -3.84
C GLY A 80 -7.98 -1.96 -2.46
N LEU A 81 -8.95 -2.82 -2.15
CA LEU A 81 -9.65 -2.87 -0.86
C LEU A 81 -8.90 -3.74 0.18
N GLY A 82 -7.84 -4.43 -0.23
CA GLY A 82 -7.08 -5.32 0.63
C GLY A 82 -6.66 -4.70 1.96
N PRO A 83 -5.99 -3.53 1.97
CA PRO A 83 -5.58 -2.86 3.21
C PRO A 83 -6.73 -2.61 4.20
N ASP A 84 -7.94 -2.34 3.71
CA ASP A 84 -9.13 -2.09 4.53
C ASP A 84 -9.86 -3.37 4.96
N ALA A 85 -9.65 -4.47 4.23
CA ALA A 85 -10.34 -5.74 4.48
C ALA A 85 -9.51 -6.73 5.29
N CYS A 86 -8.17 -6.67 5.22
CA CYS A 86 -7.29 -7.69 5.76
C CYS A 86 -6.81 -7.41 7.19
N GLY A 87 -6.93 -6.18 7.67
CA GLY A 87 -6.34 -5.78 8.94
C GLY A 87 -4.83 -6.02 8.97
N ARG A 88 -4.32 -6.52 10.09
CA ARG A 88 -2.89 -6.84 10.22
C ARG A 88 -2.56 -8.15 9.50
N VAL A 89 -1.78 -8.07 8.43
CA VAL A 89 -1.35 -9.26 7.67
C VAL A 89 -0.10 -9.88 8.30
N LYS A 90 -0.18 -11.19 8.59
CA LYS A 90 0.96 -12.03 8.96
C LYS A 90 1.12 -13.13 7.93
N MET A 91 2.33 -13.31 7.43
CA MET A 91 2.66 -14.40 6.51
C MET A 91 3.26 -15.59 7.26
N ASP A 92 2.83 -16.79 6.91
CA ASP A 92 3.37 -18.05 7.42
C ASP A 92 3.75 -18.94 6.22
N ASN A 93 5.02 -19.27 6.11
CA ASN A 93 5.52 -20.09 5.01
C ASN A 93 5.32 -21.60 5.24
N LEU A 94 4.68 -22.00 6.34
CA LEU A 94 4.41 -23.40 6.70
C LEU A 94 5.68 -24.29 6.71
N GLY A 95 6.86 -23.69 6.96
CA GLY A 95 8.14 -24.39 6.90
C GLY A 95 8.64 -24.71 5.49
N ILE A 96 7.97 -24.20 4.44
CA ILE A 96 8.32 -24.44 3.04
C ILE A 96 9.21 -23.28 2.54
N SER A 97 10.27 -23.60 1.82
CA SER A 97 11.08 -22.61 1.12
C SER A 97 10.36 -22.12 -0.13
N ILE A 98 10.08 -20.82 -0.19
CA ILE A 98 9.35 -20.21 -1.29
C ILE A 98 10.36 -19.60 -2.26
N PRO A 99 10.27 -19.89 -3.58
CA PRO A 99 11.12 -19.27 -4.57
C PRO A 99 10.86 -17.76 -4.64
N LEU A 100 11.88 -16.99 -5.02
CA LEU A 100 11.75 -15.54 -5.22
C LEU A 100 10.68 -15.25 -6.27
N THR A 101 9.77 -14.36 -5.92
CA THR A 101 8.70 -13.90 -6.82
C THR A 101 9.15 -12.65 -7.58
N LYS A 102 8.52 -12.39 -8.72
CA LYS A 102 8.79 -11.17 -9.51
C LYS A 102 8.22 -9.90 -8.87
N ILE A 103 7.31 -10.05 -7.92
CA ILE A 103 6.65 -8.95 -7.22
C ILE A 103 7.01 -9.08 -5.75
N SER A 104 7.41 -7.98 -5.13
CA SER A 104 7.72 -7.92 -3.69
C SER A 104 7.11 -6.69 -3.06
N LEU A 105 6.77 -6.79 -1.79
CA LEU A 105 6.40 -5.63 -0.97
C LEU A 105 7.68 -4.85 -0.66
N LEU A 106 7.67 -3.54 -0.94
CA LEU A 106 8.78 -2.67 -0.60
C LEU A 106 8.83 -2.45 0.92
N GLU A 107 9.99 -2.66 1.50
CA GLU A 107 10.24 -2.47 2.92
C GLU A 107 11.38 -1.47 3.15
N VAL A 108 11.44 -0.90 4.35
CA VAL A 108 12.50 0.07 4.72
C VAL A 108 13.91 -0.49 4.49
N LYS A 109 14.09 -1.80 4.66
CA LYS A 109 15.38 -2.46 4.40
C LYS A 109 15.88 -2.32 2.96
N ASP A 110 14.95 -2.21 1.99
CA ASP A 110 15.27 -2.12 0.56
C ASP A 110 15.89 -0.74 0.21
N PHE A 111 15.65 0.26 1.05
CA PHE A 111 16.13 1.64 0.89
C PHE A 111 17.29 2.02 1.81
N LYS A 112 17.80 1.10 2.61
CA LYS A 112 18.89 1.41 3.58
C LYS A 112 20.11 2.06 2.93
N HIS A 113 20.44 1.65 1.70
CA HIS A 113 21.58 2.20 0.97
C HIS A 113 21.36 3.65 0.50
N VAL A 114 20.10 4.05 0.28
CA VAL A 114 19.73 5.41 -0.13
C VAL A 114 19.72 6.35 1.08
N CYS A 115 19.39 5.84 2.26
CA CYS A 115 19.30 6.59 3.51
C CYS A 115 20.59 6.56 4.33
N ALA A 116 21.72 6.21 3.73
CA ALA A 116 23.01 6.20 4.42
C ALA A 116 23.44 7.61 4.86
N PRO A 117 24.11 7.74 6.03
CA PRO A 117 24.62 9.02 6.48
C PRO A 117 25.56 9.65 5.45
N ARG A 118 25.40 10.94 5.20
CA ARG A 118 26.25 11.68 4.26
C ARG A 118 27.66 11.89 4.83
N LEU A 119 28.64 11.83 3.97
CA LEU A 119 30.01 12.21 4.34
C LEU A 119 30.07 13.73 4.56
N LYS A 120 30.92 14.16 5.52
CA LYS A 120 31.04 15.58 5.86
C LYS A 120 31.68 16.42 4.74
N ASN A 121 32.56 15.82 3.95
CA ASN A 121 33.24 16.49 2.84
C ASN A 121 32.52 16.20 1.52
N THR A 122 31.30 16.71 1.39
CA THR A 122 30.47 16.58 0.18
C THR A 122 29.72 17.88 -0.08
N SER A 123 29.30 18.05 -1.33
CA SER A 123 28.52 19.18 -1.82
C SER A 123 27.18 18.75 -2.35
N LYS A 124 26.29 19.71 -2.61
CA LYS A 124 25.01 19.45 -3.26
C LYS A 124 25.14 18.77 -4.64
N ALA A 125 26.28 18.86 -5.29
CA ALA A 125 26.52 18.23 -6.59
C ALA A 125 26.62 16.70 -6.49
N ASP A 126 27.02 16.18 -5.32
CA ASP A 126 27.24 14.75 -5.09
C ASP A 126 25.93 13.97 -4.86
N TYR A 127 24.82 14.68 -4.63
CA TYR A 127 23.53 14.09 -4.29
C TYR A 127 22.49 14.16 -5.42
N GLY A 128 22.96 14.27 -6.65
CA GLY A 128 22.14 14.20 -7.84
C GLY A 128 21.24 15.40 -8.11
N ARG A 129 20.45 15.29 -9.16
CA ARG A 129 19.51 16.31 -9.64
C ARG A 129 18.14 15.66 -9.83
N LEU A 130 17.10 16.32 -9.33
CA LEU A 130 15.74 15.91 -9.50
C LEU A 130 15.02 16.95 -10.36
N GLY A 131 14.33 16.52 -11.41
CA GLY A 131 13.44 17.35 -12.21
C GLY A 131 11.99 17.01 -11.86
N ILE A 132 11.17 18.01 -11.60
CA ILE A 132 9.72 17.90 -11.44
C ILE A 132 9.07 18.65 -12.60
N ILE A 133 8.24 17.97 -13.36
CA ILE A 133 7.45 18.55 -14.45
C ILE A 133 5.99 18.33 -14.10
N GLY A 134 5.23 19.42 -13.96
CA GLY A 134 3.83 19.32 -13.57
C GLY A 134 3.29 20.67 -13.08
N GLY A 135 2.16 20.66 -12.37
CA GLY A 135 1.58 21.87 -11.84
C GLY A 135 0.88 22.71 -12.91
N GLY A 136 -0.15 22.15 -13.56
CA GLY A 136 -1.06 22.89 -14.39
C GLY A 136 -1.94 23.86 -13.58
N LYS A 137 -2.81 24.60 -14.25
CA LYS A 137 -3.69 25.61 -13.64
C LYS A 137 -4.45 25.08 -12.43
N GLY A 138 -4.27 25.71 -11.28
CA GLY A 138 -4.87 25.31 -10.01
C GLY A 138 -4.19 24.13 -9.31
N THR A 139 -3.14 23.52 -9.88
CA THR A 139 -2.44 22.36 -9.29
C THR A 139 -0.94 22.56 -9.08
N VAL A 140 -0.47 23.83 -9.13
CA VAL A 140 0.94 24.20 -8.88
C VAL A 140 1.43 23.66 -7.52
N GLY A 141 0.57 23.67 -6.51
CA GLY A 141 0.90 23.13 -5.19
C GLY A 141 1.37 21.69 -5.20
N ALA A 142 0.87 20.85 -6.10
CA ALA A 142 1.30 19.46 -6.23
C ALA A 142 2.77 19.35 -6.67
N ALA A 143 3.17 20.16 -7.66
CA ALA A 143 4.56 20.21 -8.12
C ALA A 143 5.49 20.73 -7.02
N LEU A 144 5.07 21.77 -6.27
CA LEU A 144 5.86 22.32 -5.17
C LEU A 144 6.01 21.34 -4.02
N ILE A 145 4.94 20.61 -3.66
CA ILE A 145 5.01 19.56 -2.61
C ILE A 145 5.98 18.46 -3.04
N ALA A 146 5.89 17.98 -4.28
CA ALA A 146 6.80 16.97 -4.82
C ALA A 146 8.25 17.47 -4.81
N ALA A 147 8.49 18.71 -5.22
CA ALA A 147 9.82 19.32 -5.26
C ALA A 147 10.43 19.50 -3.86
N ARG A 148 9.66 20.01 -2.91
CA ARG A 148 10.09 20.13 -1.51
C ARG A 148 10.38 18.77 -0.90
N SER A 149 9.52 17.77 -1.14
CA SER A 149 9.76 16.39 -0.71
C SER A 149 11.07 15.85 -1.26
N GLY A 150 11.39 16.12 -2.52
CA GLY A 150 12.65 15.75 -3.15
C GLY A 150 13.90 16.32 -2.42
N LEU A 151 13.84 17.59 -2.01
CA LEU A 151 14.91 18.20 -1.19
C LEU A 151 15.01 17.53 0.18
N TYR A 152 13.88 17.32 0.87
CA TYR A 152 13.87 16.67 2.19
C TYR A 152 14.36 15.22 2.13
N MET A 153 14.08 14.52 1.04
CA MET A 153 14.61 13.17 0.78
C MET A 153 16.08 13.18 0.38
N GLY A 154 16.63 14.37 0.14
CA GLY A 154 18.07 14.53 0.02
C GLY A 154 18.59 14.78 -1.40
N ALA A 155 17.77 15.13 -2.36
CA ALA A 155 18.25 15.57 -3.67
C ALA A 155 19.17 16.79 -3.51
N GLY A 156 20.31 16.79 -4.21
CA GLY A 156 21.27 17.88 -4.15
C GLY A 156 20.78 19.14 -4.84
N ARG A 157 20.01 19.00 -5.90
CA ARG A 157 19.34 20.08 -6.63
C ARG A 157 17.97 19.62 -7.09
N VAL A 158 16.99 20.50 -7.02
CA VAL A 158 15.63 20.22 -7.54
C VAL A 158 15.22 21.33 -8.48
N TYR A 159 14.85 20.94 -9.68
CA TYR A 159 14.36 21.81 -10.74
C TYR A 159 12.85 21.59 -10.89
N VAL A 160 12.10 22.68 -11.03
CA VAL A 160 10.64 22.63 -11.17
C VAL A 160 10.24 23.34 -12.44
N GLU A 161 9.68 22.58 -13.36
CA GLU A 161 9.08 23.09 -14.61
C GLU A 161 7.56 23.03 -14.47
N LEU A 162 6.93 24.20 -14.40
CA LEU A 162 5.48 24.31 -14.31
C LEU A 162 4.87 24.34 -15.70
N LEU A 163 3.73 23.68 -15.87
CA LEU A 163 3.11 23.52 -17.20
C LEU A 163 2.40 24.80 -17.68
N GLU A 164 1.91 25.63 -16.78
CA GLU A 164 1.05 26.78 -17.12
C GLU A 164 1.35 28.08 -16.35
N GLU A 165 2.29 28.05 -15.41
CA GLU A 165 2.60 29.23 -14.59
C GLU A 165 4.09 29.54 -14.61
N ASP A 166 4.43 30.84 -14.76
CA ASP A 166 5.81 31.35 -14.71
C ASP A 166 6.13 31.75 -13.26
N MET A 167 6.38 30.75 -12.40
CA MET A 167 6.87 30.97 -11.05
C MET A 167 8.40 30.97 -11.07
N LYS A 168 9.01 31.96 -10.45
CA LYS A 168 10.48 32.12 -10.42
C LYS A 168 11.08 31.83 -9.05
N LEU A 169 10.26 31.70 -8.03
CA LEU A 169 10.72 31.48 -6.66
C LEU A 169 9.58 30.86 -5.84
N ASP A 170 9.92 29.84 -5.07
CA ASP A 170 9.08 29.37 -3.97
C ASP A 170 9.52 30.09 -2.68
N PRO A 171 8.67 30.96 -2.09
CA PRO A 171 9.05 31.74 -0.91
C PRO A 171 9.25 30.88 0.35
N PHE A 172 8.68 29.66 0.37
CA PHE A 172 8.84 28.72 1.47
C PHE A 172 10.04 27.76 1.30
N CYS A 173 10.58 27.66 0.10
CA CYS A 173 11.70 26.80 -0.22
C CYS A 173 12.52 27.42 -1.37
N PRO A 174 13.32 28.48 -1.06
CA PRO A 174 14.05 29.23 -2.08
C PRO A 174 15.18 28.42 -2.75
N GLU A 175 15.46 27.23 -2.26
CA GLU A 175 16.44 26.31 -2.85
C GLU A 175 15.93 25.61 -4.13
N LEU A 176 14.62 25.65 -4.38
CA LEU A 176 14.05 25.15 -5.62
C LEU A 176 14.45 26.04 -6.79
N MET A 177 14.75 25.40 -7.91
CA MET A 177 15.20 26.07 -9.12
C MET A 177 14.08 26.04 -10.17
N PHE A 178 13.70 27.19 -10.67
CA PHE A 178 12.72 27.34 -11.75
C PHE A 178 13.48 27.83 -12.99
N PRO A 179 13.67 26.95 -13.99
CA PRO A 179 14.43 27.27 -15.20
C PRO A 179 13.74 28.27 -16.09
#